data_2b6bb7f6944e05e635daa281fbdde9e7
#
_entry.id   2b6bb7f6944e05e635daa281fbdde9e7
#
_cell.length_a   1.000
_cell.length_b   1.000
_cell.length_c   1.000
_cell.angle_alpha   90.00
_cell.angle_beta   90.00
_cell.angle_gamma   90.00
#
_symmetry.space_group_name_H-M   'P 1'
#
loop_
_entity.id
_entity.type
_entity.pdbx_description
1 polymer ?
#
loop_
_entity_poly.entity_id
_entity_poly.type
_entity_poly.pdbx_seq_one_letter_code
_entity_poly.pdbx_strand_id
1 'polypeptide(L)'
;AEANVMDTKGGLDLSESQLKAQDWVVASIHSSCVPGLLTRREANRLWLAVAENPYVDIIGHSEQENYRYDYDLVTKAFARNHKVVELNGNSFNVRRDGIPNMRALLRACLANGCHISVDSDAHSTHQLPHGLTALYAMLEEMQFPQELIVNATRENLVRELQLHGKPCAEEVG
;
A
#
# COMPACT_ATOMS: atom_id res chain seq x y z
N ALA A 1 -7.96 -9.70 1.29
CA ALA A 1 -9.04 -8.78 1.73
C ALA A 1 -8.50 -7.36 1.82
N GLU A 2 -9.38 -6.35 1.69
CA GLU A 2 -9.08 -4.96 2.04
C GLU A 2 -9.78 -4.65 3.37
N ALA A 3 -8.98 -4.31 4.40
CA ALA A 3 -9.43 -3.94 5.72
C ALA A 3 -9.42 -2.41 5.87
N ASN A 4 -10.50 -1.85 6.42
CA ASN A 4 -10.57 -0.42 6.71
C ASN A 4 -9.82 -0.08 7.99
N VAL A 5 -8.98 0.95 7.94
CA VAL A 5 -8.45 1.57 9.16
C VAL A 5 -9.56 2.41 9.80
N MET A 6 -9.85 2.14 11.07
CA MET A 6 -11.02 2.68 11.78
C MET A 6 -10.69 3.86 12.71
N ASP A 7 -9.42 4.02 13.07
CA ASP A 7 -9.00 5.07 14.01
C ASP A 7 -7.53 5.47 13.83
N THR A 8 -7.11 6.51 14.54
CA THR A 8 -5.72 7.01 14.52
C THR A 8 -4.73 6.15 15.31
N LYS A 9 -5.15 4.99 15.81
CA LYS A 9 -4.31 4.01 16.51
C LYS A 9 -4.03 2.78 15.65
N GLY A 10 -4.52 2.78 14.39
CA GLY A 10 -4.32 1.67 13.45
C GLY A 10 -5.28 0.48 13.65
N GLY A 11 -6.40 0.69 14.37
CA GLY A 11 -7.45 -0.32 14.51
C GLY A 11 -8.07 -0.63 13.13
N LEU A 12 -8.37 -1.91 12.88
CA LEU A 12 -8.97 -2.39 11.63
C LEU A 12 -10.40 -2.87 11.88
N ASP A 13 -11.22 -2.86 10.84
CA ASP A 13 -12.61 -3.36 10.88
C ASP A 13 -12.71 -4.90 10.85
N LEU A 14 -11.63 -5.60 10.54
CA LEU A 14 -11.54 -7.06 10.59
C LEU A 14 -10.87 -7.51 11.90
N SER A 15 -11.41 -8.56 12.50
CA SER A 15 -10.80 -9.21 13.67
C SER A 15 -9.47 -9.91 13.29
N GLU A 16 -8.61 -10.14 14.27
CA GLU A 16 -7.34 -10.86 14.07
C GLU A 16 -7.56 -12.23 13.39
N SER A 17 -8.60 -12.98 13.80
CA SER A 17 -8.92 -14.27 13.20
C SER A 17 -9.34 -14.17 11.73
N GLN A 18 -10.03 -13.09 11.34
CA GLN A 18 -10.40 -12.83 9.95
C GLN A 18 -9.19 -12.41 9.12
N LEU A 19 -8.33 -11.53 9.65
CA LEU A 19 -7.10 -11.12 8.98
C LEU A 19 -6.17 -12.31 8.74
N LYS A 20 -5.99 -13.15 9.76
CA LYS A 20 -5.14 -14.35 9.70
C LYS A 20 -5.62 -15.38 8.68
N ALA A 21 -6.91 -15.40 8.38
CA ALA A 21 -7.50 -16.33 7.40
C ALA A 21 -7.35 -15.88 5.94
N GLN A 22 -6.74 -14.68 5.71
CA GLN A 22 -6.56 -14.15 4.36
C GLN A 22 -5.17 -14.51 3.82
N ASP A 23 -5.11 -14.80 2.52
CA ASP A 23 -3.83 -14.95 1.81
C ASP A 23 -3.07 -13.63 1.73
N TRP A 24 -3.81 -12.51 1.60
CA TRP A 24 -3.25 -11.18 1.45
C TRP A 24 -4.17 -10.11 2.04
N VAL A 25 -3.64 -9.21 2.86
CA VAL A 25 -4.41 -8.14 3.53
C VAL A 25 -3.90 -6.77 3.11
N VAL A 26 -4.77 -5.98 2.52
CA VAL A 26 -4.56 -4.55 2.27
C VAL A 26 -5.18 -3.76 3.41
N ALA A 27 -4.48 -2.80 3.98
CA ALA A 27 -5.04 -1.86 4.96
C ALA A 27 -5.16 -0.47 4.34
N SER A 28 -6.37 0.08 4.31
CA SER A 28 -6.68 1.35 3.64
C SER A 28 -7.43 2.32 4.54
N ILE A 29 -7.21 3.63 4.32
CA ILE A 29 -8.00 4.67 4.99
C ILE A 29 -9.09 5.16 4.04
N HIS A 30 -10.33 5.12 4.52
CA HIS A 30 -11.47 5.71 3.83
C HIS A 30 -12.12 6.82 4.68
N SER A 31 -12.58 7.88 4.03
CA SER A 31 -13.18 9.05 4.71
C SER A 31 -14.47 8.72 5.46
N SER A 32 -15.15 7.62 5.10
CA SER A 32 -16.28 7.07 5.85
C SER A 32 -15.90 6.48 7.20
N CYS A 33 -14.66 5.99 7.34
CA CYS A 33 -14.16 5.33 8.55
C CYS A 33 -13.33 6.28 9.41
N VAL A 34 -12.48 7.10 8.78
CA VAL A 34 -11.68 8.15 9.43
C VAL A 34 -12.05 9.50 8.82
N PRO A 35 -13.08 10.18 9.34
CA PRO A 35 -13.56 11.42 8.73
C PRO A 35 -12.61 12.61 8.96
N GLY A 36 -12.58 13.51 7.98
CA GLY A 36 -11.86 14.78 8.06
C GLY A 36 -10.39 14.71 7.67
N LEU A 37 -9.64 15.71 8.13
CA LEU A 37 -8.19 15.83 7.93
C LEU A 37 -7.46 15.34 9.17
N LEU A 38 -6.45 14.51 8.99
CA LEU A 38 -5.51 14.19 10.05
C LEU A 38 -4.35 15.20 10.05
N THR A 39 -3.90 15.57 11.25
CA THR A 39 -2.59 16.19 11.37
C THR A 39 -1.51 15.19 10.96
N ARG A 40 -0.37 15.69 10.48
CA ARG A 40 0.77 14.85 10.11
C ARG A 40 1.19 13.90 11.26
N ARG A 41 1.11 14.38 12.51
CA ARG A 41 1.41 13.57 13.70
C ARG A 41 0.44 12.42 13.88
N GLU A 42 -0.84 12.64 13.67
CA GLU A 42 -1.88 11.60 13.76
C GLU A 42 -1.72 10.58 12.63
N ALA A 43 -1.52 11.04 11.39
CA ALA A 43 -1.28 10.18 10.24
C ALA A 43 0.00 9.34 10.43
N ASN A 44 1.09 9.93 10.90
CA ASN A 44 2.31 9.17 11.24
C ASN A 44 2.02 8.08 12.27
N ARG A 45 1.35 8.44 13.38
CA ARG A 45 1.02 7.47 14.43
C ARG A 45 0.16 6.32 13.91
N LEU A 46 -0.84 6.64 13.09
CA LEU A 46 -1.73 5.67 12.47
C LEU A 46 -0.94 4.68 11.61
N TRP A 47 -0.17 5.18 10.65
CA TRP A 47 0.57 4.31 9.73
C TRP A 47 1.71 3.54 10.40
N LEU A 48 2.35 4.10 11.42
CA LEU A 48 3.33 3.37 12.23
C LEU A 48 2.67 2.21 12.99
N ALA A 49 1.45 2.42 13.53
CA ALA A 49 0.71 1.35 14.19
C ALA A 49 0.25 0.26 13.20
N VAL A 50 -0.21 0.64 12.01
CA VAL A 50 -0.55 -0.32 10.94
C VAL A 50 0.69 -1.10 10.50
N ALA A 51 1.86 -0.44 10.42
CA ALA A 51 3.12 -1.12 10.07
C ALA A 51 3.50 -2.22 11.06
N GLU A 52 3.19 -2.06 12.34
CA GLU A 52 3.46 -3.07 13.38
C GLU A 52 2.45 -4.23 13.39
N ASN A 53 1.33 -4.12 12.66
CA ASN A 53 0.33 -5.21 12.59
C ASN A 53 0.86 -6.36 11.72
N PRO A 54 1.09 -7.57 12.29
CA PRO A 54 1.69 -8.69 11.56
C PRO A 54 0.78 -9.30 10.48
N TYR A 55 -0.51 -8.97 10.50
CA TYR A 55 -1.48 -9.51 9.55
C TYR A 55 -1.75 -8.58 8.36
N VAL A 56 -1.22 -7.36 8.38
CA VAL A 56 -1.29 -6.45 7.24
C VAL A 56 -0.10 -6.69 6.32
N ASP A 57 -0.35 -6.84 5.05
CA ASP A 57 0.67 -7.08 4.02
C ASP A 57 0.91 -5.82 3.18
N ILE A 58 -0.18 -5.17 2.74
CA ILE A 58 -0.15 -4.02 1.82
C ILE A 58 -0.75 -2.77 2.50
N ILE A 59 -0.17 -1.64 2.21
CA ILE A 59 -0.66 -0.30 2.59
C ILE A 59 -1.37 0.29 1.38
N GLY A 60 -2.70 0.31 1.42
CA GLY A 60 -3.55 0.72 0.30
C GLY A 60 -3.65 2.23 0.14
N HIS A 61 -3.54 2.71 -1.09
CA HIS A 61 -3.74 4.11 -1.57
C HIS A 61 -3.43 5.22 -0.54
N SER A 62 -2.26 5.12 0.11
CA SER A 62 -1.88 5.98 1.25
C SER A 62 -1.39 7.38 0.87
N GLU A 63 -1.43 7.74 -0.41
CA GLU A 63 -1.01 9.05 -0.94
C GLU A 63 -2.03 10.16 -0.72
N GLN A 64 -3.21 9.88 -0.18
CA GLN A 64 -4.33 10.83 -0.03
C GLN A 64 -3.91 12.08 0.75
N GLU A 65 -4.25 13.27 0.22
CA GLU A 65 -3.87 14.56 0.82
C GLU A 65 -4.42 14.73 2.24
N ASN A 66 -5.64 14.27 2.50
CA ASN A 66 -6.30 14.37 3.80
C ASN A 66 -5.58 13.59 4.92
N TYR A 67 -4.76 12.61 4.55
CA TYR A 67 -4.07 11.71 5.48
C TYR A 67 -2.56 11.75 5.31
N ARG A 68 -2.04 12.89 4.83
CA ARG A 68 -0.63 13.07 4.52
C ARG A 68 0.25 12.87 5.76
N TYR A 69 1.27 12.04 5.60
CA TYR A 69 2.22 11.67 6.64
C TYR A 69 3.68 11.98 6.25
N ASP A 70 4.61 11.75 7.14
CA ASP A 70 6.04 11.82 6.87
C ASP A 70 6.47 10.54 6.13
N TYR A 71 6.61 10.65 4.81
CA TYR A 71 6.89 9.50 3.97
C TYR A 71 8.23 8.84 4.31
N ASP A 72 9.29 9.62 4.60
CA ASP A 72 10.60 9.04 4.95
C ASP A 72 10.54 8.27 6.28
N LEU A 73 9.92 8.86 7.30
CA LEU A 73 9.75 8.20 8.60
C LEU A 73 8.96 6.89 8.49
N VAL A 74 7.82 6.95 7.79
CA VAL A 74 6.86 5.84 7.79
C VAL A 74 7.28 4.73 6.84
N THR A 75 7.84 5.04 5.66
CA THR A 75 8.32 4.00 4.74
C THR A 75 9.51 3.22 5.30
N LYS A 76 10.33 3.82 6.18
CA LYS A 76 11.34 3.07 6.97
C LYS A 76 10.68 1.99 7.85
N ALA A 77 9.55 2.31 8.48
CA ALA A 77 8.81 1.33 9.27
C ALA A 77 8.15 0.28 8.37
N PHE A 78 7.61 0.67 7.22
CA PHE A 78 7.05 -0.25 6.24
C PHE A 78 8.12 -1.24 5.75
N ALA A 79 9.28 -0.77 5.31
CA ALA A 79 10.38 -1.62 4.86
C ALA A 79 10.86 -2.58 5.97
N ARG A 80 11.03 -2.08 7.21
CA ARG A 80 11.45 -2.91 8.36
C ARG A 80 10.46 -4.00 8.70
N ASN A 81 9.17 -3.76 8.51
CA ASN A 81 8.09 -4.71 8.80
C ASN A 81 7.56 -5.41 7.54
N HIS A 82 8.32 -5.38 6.45
CA HIS A 82 7.96 -5.99 5.16
C HIS A 82 6.58 -5.58 4.63
N LYS A 83 6.16 -4.32 4.83
CA LYS A 83 4.91 -3.82 4.25
C LYS A 83 5.14 -3.34 2.82
N VAL A 84 4.26 -3.77 1.94
CA VAL A 84 4.23 -3.34 0.54
C VAL A 84 3.37 -2.07 0.42
N VAL A 85 3.82 -1.06 -0.30
CA VAL A 85 3.04 0.16 -0.55
C VAL A 85 2.32 0.03 -1.89
N GLU A 86 1.00 0.14 -1.88
CA GLU A 86 0.20 0.12 -3.10
C GLU A 86 0.39 1.41 -3.91
N LEU A 87 0.64 1.25 -5.20
CA LEU A 87 0.50 2.26 -6.23
C LEU A 87 -0.85 2.05 -6.93
N ASN A 88 -1.84 2.83 -6.52
CA ASN A 88 -3.22 2.61 -6.92
C ASN A 88 -3.60 3.42 -8.17
N GLY A 89 -3.95 2.72 -9.27
CA GLY A 89 -4.31 3.34 -10.54
C GLY A 89 -5.61 4.12 -10.49
N ASN A 90 -6.57 3.71 -9.66
CA ASN A 90 -7.83 4.42 -9.51
C ASN A 90 -7.67 5.80 -8.85
N SER A 91 -6.56 6.06 -8.18
CA SER A 91 -6.26 7.36 -7.60
C SER A 91 -6.24 8.49 -8.64
N PHE A 92 -5.90 8.20 -9.90
CA PHE A 92 -6.01 9.18 -11.00
C PHE A 92 -7.46 9.61 -11.29
N ASN A 93 -8.44 8.83 -10.86
CA ASN A 93 -9.87 9.14 -11.02
C ASN A 93 -10.47 9.77 -9.77
N VAL A 94 -10.22 9.17 -8.60
CA VAL A 94 -10.98 9.46 -7.37
C VAL A 94 -10.16 10.18 -6.29
N ARG A 95 -8.81 10.23 -6.39
CA ARG A 95 -7.90 10.83 -5.41
C ARG A 95 -6.84 11.72 -6.07
N ARG A 96 -7.26 12.55 -7.04
CA ARG A 96 -6.36 13.33 -7.91
C ARG A 96 -5.45 14.31 -7.18
N ASP A 97 -5.89 14.81 -6.05
CA ASP A 97 -5.12 15.69 -5.14
C ASP A 97 -3.95 14.96 -4.48
N GLY A 98 -4.03 13.64 -4.37
CA GLY A 98 -2.95 12.78 -3.87
C GLY A 98 -1.83 12.47 -4.88
N ILE A 99 -2.01 12.74 -6.18
CA ILE A 99 -1.01 12.37 -7.19
C ILE A 99 0.37 13.00 -6.97
N PRO A 100 0.51 14.28 -6.56
CA PRO A 100 1.82 14.82 -6.18
C PRO A 100 2.46 14.09 -4.99
N ASN A 101 1.64 13.63 -4.05
CA ASN A 101 2.08 12.86 -2.88
C ASN A 101 2.57 11.46 -3.28
N MET A 102 1.93 10.82 -4.25
CA MET A 102 2.35 9.52 -4.77
C MET A 102 3.81 9.55 -5.24
N ARG A 103 4.24 10.59 -5.98
CA ARG A 103 5.64 10.76 -6.38
C ARG A 103 6.59 10.93 -5.17
N ALA A 104 6.16 11.67 -4.16
CA ALA A 104 6.96 11.86 -2.94
C ALA A 104 7.07 10.56 -2.14
N LEU A 105 5.97 9.81 -2.05
CA LEU A 105 5.91 8.47 -1.42
C LEU A 105 6.85 7.49 -2.14
N LEU A 106 6.81 7.43 -3.47
CA LEU A 106 7.71 6.59 -4.27
C LEU A 106 9.19 6.91 -4.04
N ARG A 107 9.56 8.20 -3.96
CA ARG A 107 10.94 8.58 -3.64
C ARG A 107 11.36 8.06 -2.26
N ALA A 108 10.46 8.12 -1.29
CA ALA A 108 10.73 7.59 0.05
C ALA A 108 10.81 6.05 0.06
N CYS A 109 9.94 5.36 -0.69
CA CYS A 109 10.03 3.91 -0.87
C CYS A 109 11.38 3.51 -1.48
N LEU A 110 11.80 4.19 -2.56
CA LEU A 110 13.09 3.94 -3.20
C LEU A 110 14.26 4.16 -2.24
N ALA A 111 14.26 5.28 -1.52
CA ALA A 111 15.33 5.63 -0.58
C ALA A 111 15.45 4.64 0.60
N ASN A 112 14.34 4.04 1.01
CA ASN A 112 14.26 3.15 2.17
C ASN A 112 14.18 1.65 1.80
N GLY A 113 14.23 1.31 0.49
CA GLY A 113 14.10 -0.08 0.03
C GLY A 113 12.73 -0.69 0.34
N CYS A 114 11.68 0.14 0.40
CA CYS A 114 10.31 -0.31 0.62
C CYS A 114 9.74 -0.86 -0.67
N HIS A 115 9.18 -2.07 -0.64
CA HIS A 115 8.53 -2.69 -1.79
C HIS A 115 7.22 -2.00 -2.13
N ILE A 116 6.83 -2.07 -3.41
CA ILE A 116 5.56 -1.53 -3.89
C ILE A 116 4.79 -2.59 -4.70
N SER A 117 3.46 -2.45 -4.76
CA SER A 117 2.62 -3.12 -5.76
C SER A 117 2.01 -2.08 -6.71
N VAL A 118 1.68 -2.50 -7.92
CA VAL A 118 1.03 -1.66 -8.95
C VAL A 118 -0.33 -2.25 -9.24
N ASP A 119 -1.38 -1.57 -8.80
CA ASP A 119 -2.73 -2.08 -8.82
C ASP A 119 -3.71 -1.10 -9.47
N SER A 120 -4.78 -1.62 -10.05
CA SER A 120 -5.81 -0.79 -10.70
C SER A 120 -6.95 -0.39 -9.77
N ASP A 121 -7.13 -1.11 -8.65
CA ASP A 121 -8.29 -0.96 -7.76
C ASP A 121 -9.61 -1.12 -8.54
N ALA A 122 -9.65 -2.14 -9.41
CA ALA A 122 -10.74 -2.38 -10.33
C ALA A 122 -11.94 -3.02 -9.63
N HIS A 123 -13.12 -2.39 -9.71
CA HIS A 123 -14.39 -2.90 -9.23
C HIS A 123 -15.25 -3.52 -10.35
N SER A 124 -14.72 -3.51 -11.59
CA SER A 124 -15.32 -4.15 -12.77
C SER A 124 -14.25 -4.43 -13.82
N THR A 125 -14.56 -5.30 -14.78
CA THR A 125 -13.62 -5.67 -15.87
C THR A 125 -13.15 -4.47 -16.69
N HIS A 126 -13.99 -3.43 -16.85
CA HIS A 126 -13.63 -2.23 -17.60
C HIS A 126 -12.59 -1.37 -16.89
N GLN A 127 -12.47 -1.52 -15.57
CA GLN A 127 -11.55 -0.74 -14.74
C GLN A 127 -10.16 -1.37 -14.63
N LEU A 128 -9.99 -2.63 -15.06
CA LEU A 128 -8.70 -3.32 -14.99
C LEU A 128 -7.51 -2.52 -15.53
N PRO A 129 -7.61 -1.79 -16.67
CA PRO A 129 -6.50 -0.99 -17.18
C PRO A 129 -6.42 0.42 -16.58
N HIS A 130 -7.33 0.83 -15.69
CA HIS A 130 -7.41 2.20 -15.21
C HIS A 130 -6.13 2.61 -14.49
N GLY A 131 -5.58 3.76 -14.89
CA GLY A 131 -4.42 4.39 -14.29
C GLY A 131 -3.09 3.67 -14.52
N LEU A 132 -3.08 2.40 -14.95
CA LEU A 132 -1.85 1.61 -15.09
C LEU A 132 -0.83 2.26 -16.02
N THR A 133 -1.27 2.78 -17.16
CA THR A 133 -0.37 3.48 -18.11
C THR A 133 0.32 4.68 -17.45
N ALA A 134 -0.41 5.45 -16.63
CA ALA A 134 0.15 6.61 -15.93
C ALA A 134 1.11 6.17 -14.81
N LEU A 135 0.80 5.08 -14.10
CA LEU A 135 1.68 4.51 -13.08
C LEU A 135 2.98 3.99 -13.70
N TYR A 136 2.92 3.23 -14.80
CA TYR A 136 4.11 2.74 -15.48
C TYR A 136 4.98 3.89 -16.01
N ALA A 137 4.37 4.92 -16.62
CA ALA A 137 5.12 6.10 -17.06
C ALA A 137 5.82 6.81 -15.88
N MET A 138 5.16 6.89 -14.71
CA MET A 138 5.75 7.47 -13.49
C MET A 138 6.93 6.64 -12.98
N LEU A 139 6.82 5.32 -12.96
CA LEU A 139 7.89 4.42 -12.53
C LEU A 139 9.08 4.47 -13.48
N GLU A 140 8.83 4.52 -14.80
CA GLU A 140 9.87 4.65 -15.83
C GLU A 140 10.61 5.99 -15.70
N GLU A 141 9.87 7.11 -15.57
CA GLU A 141 10.45 8.46 -15.35
C GLU A 141 11.34 8.49 -14.10
N MET A 142 10.95 7.79 -13.05
CA MET A 142 11.69 7.72 -11.78
C MET A 142 12.79 6.66 -11.79
N GLN A 143 12.92 5.87 -12.85
CA GLN A 143 13.82 4.71 -12.94
C GLN A 143 13.67 3.78 -11.72
N PHE A 144 12.41 3.51 -11.34
CA PHE A 144 12.12 2.71 -10.17
C PHE A 144 12.56 1.26 -10.38
N PRO A 145 13.35 0.65 -9.48
CA PRO A 145 13.89 -0.69 -9.67
C PRO A 145 12.80 -1.75 -9.72
N GLN A 146 12.82 -2.60 -10.76
CA GLN A 146 11.83 -3.65 -10.96
C GLN A 146 11.80 -4.67 -9.81
N GLU A 147 12.94 -4.92 -9.18
CA GLU A 147 13.08 -5.83 -8.04
C GLU A 147 12.33 -5.39 -6.78
N LEU A 148 11.99 -4.10 -6.68
CA LEU A 148 11.16 -3.55 -5.60
C LEU A 148 9.65 -3.55 -5.93
N ILE A 149 9.27 -3.95 -7.15
CA ILE A 149 7.87 -4.05 -7.58
C ILE A 149 7.41 -5.50 -7.43
N VAL A 150 6.59 -5.76 -6.41
CA VAL A 150 6.18 -7.11 -6.01
C VAL A 150 5.50 -7.88 -7.15
N ASN A 151 4.61 -7.24 -7.87
CA ASN A 151 3.84 -7.86 -8.95
C ASN A 151 4.40 -7.58 -10.36
N ALA A 152 5.68 -7.18 -10.46
CA ALA A 152 6.33 -7.01 -11.77
C ALA A 152 6.65 -8.35 -12.43
N THR A 153 7.01 -9.36 -11.63
CA THR A 153 7.29 -10.71 -12.10
C THR A 153 6.70 -11.74 -11.12
N ARG A 154 6.52 -12.98 -11.61
CA ARG A 154 6.11 -14.10 -10.76
C ARG A 154 7.12 -14.35 -9.64
N GLU A 155 8.41 -14.29 -9.95
CA GLU A 155 9.50 -14.51 -9.00
C GLU A 155 9.48 -13.47 -7.86
N ASN A 156 9.20 -12.19 -8.18
CA ASN A 156 9.06 -11.14 -7.17
C ASN A 156 7.88 -11.43 -6.26
N LEU A 157 6.73 -11.80 -6.84
CA LEU A 157 5.52 -12.13 -6.07
C LEU A 157 5.74 -13.32 -5.14
N VAL A 158 6.32 -14.42 -5.66
CA VAL A 158 6.61 -15.62 -4.85
C VAL A 158 7.55 -15.27 -3.69
N ARG A 159 8.61 -14.52 -3.96
CA ARG A 159 9.55 -14.08 -2.93
C ARG A 159 8.84 -13.26 -1.84
N GLU A 160 7.95 -12.34 -2.23
CA GLU A 160 7.20 -11.52 -1.28
C GLU A 160 6.24 -12.36 -0.43
N LEU A 161 5.48 -13.26 -1.06
CA LEU A 161 4.62 -14.19 -0.34
C LEU A 161 5.39 -15.05 0.68
N GLN A 162 6.59 -15.50 0.32
CA GLN A 162 7.48 -16.24 1.23
C GLN A 162 7.96 -15.37 2.40
N LEU A 163 8.32 -14.10 2.16
CA LEU A 163 8.71 -13.15 3.21
C LEU A 163 7.59 -12.93 4.23
N HIS A 164 6.34 -12.94 3.76
CA HIS A 164 5.15 -12.82 4.60
C HIS A 164 4.68 -14.17 5.19
N GLY A 165 5.39 -15.28 4.92
CA GLY A 165 5.03 -16.62 5.41
C GLY A 165 3.67 -17.11 4.89
N LYS A 166 3.29 -16.71 3.67
CA LYS A 166 1.99 -17.08 3.07
C LYS A 166 2.04 -18.49 2.48
N PRO A 167 1.13 -19.40 2.87
CA PRO A 167 1.08 -20.77 2.33
C PRO A 167 0.89 -20.81 0.81
N CYS A 168 0.14 -19.87 0.25
CA CYS A 168 -0.11 -19.77 -1.20
C CYS A 168 1.18 -19.52 -2.03
N ALA A 169 2.30 -19.19 -1.40
CA ALA A 169 3.60 -19.09 -2.09
C ALA A 169 4.00 -20.41 -2.79
N GLU A 170 3.64 -21.55 -2.23
CA GLU A 170 3.89 -22.87 -2.82
C GLU A 170 3.02 -23.14 -4.06
N GLU A 171 1.81 -22.60 -4.09
CA GLU A 171 0.86 -22.78 -5.21
C GLU A 171 1.20 -21.86 -6.39
N VAL A 172 1.81 -20.72 -6.13
CA VAL A 172 2.21 -19.73 -7.14
C VAL A 172 3.61 -20.01 -7.68
N GLY A 173 4.44 -20.69 -6.92
CA GLY A 173 5.85 -21.05 -7.20
C GLY A 173 6.06 -22.25 -8.15
#